data_4f93edb822b422376da31e4f5175ae45
#
_entry.id   4f93edb822b422376da31e4f5175ae45
#
_cell.length_a   1.000
_cell.length_b   1.000
_cell.length_c   1.000
_cell.angle_alpha   90.00
_cell.angle_beta   90.00
_cell.angle_gamma   90.00
#
_symmetry.space_group_name_H-M   'P 1'
#
loop_
_entity.id
_entity.type
_entity.pdbx_description
1 polymer ?
#
loop_
_entity_poly.entity_id
_entity_poly.type
_entity_poly.pdbx_seq_one_letter_code
_entity_poly.pdbx_strand_id
1 'polypeptide(L)'
;MSPKKPDPTPRKPAATGKAATGKASPARKTPAASRSAATGQATGRATPGSAKTAGEAAASRTGASRTTTGRATPGRRGRAKARSGPGASDLLGLLILVVTGSLAACGWIRQQDAAPVGSGPGTGAAPGVAGGTVTIRFLDVGQGDAILIRSPEGKTALIDGGRSAERLSDQLEKYGVTRLDLMIASHADADHIAGLVPAAALKPRLFINNGLGGTTQTWERLVRALQGVDATFTKASNQTVNLGSVKLRVIAPPPGMPDDQNLNSVGLAVQFGEFRALLTGDSETEETEGWLAQERADLRGPFQVYKSIHHGASNGDNAAWLANVRPENVVISVGQNSYGHPTAPTLRLYRQTGARVYRTDRHGTVTFEGRADGTYTADTER
;
A
#
# COMPACT_ATOMS: atom_id res chain seq x y z
N MET A 1 53.22 -52.83 2.91
CA MET A 1 53.32 -53.09 4.36
C MET A 1 52.24 -52.30 5.07
N SER A 2 51.09 -52.94 5.31
CA SER A 2 50.14 -52.57 6.39
C SER A 2 50.73 -53.10 7.70
N PRO A 3 50.34 -52.57 8.89
CA PRO A 3 49.10 -53.02 9.49
C PRO A 3 48.32 -52.01 10.37
N LYS A 4 47.05 -52.22 10.35
CA LYS A 4 46.09 -52.61 11.43
C LYS A 4 45.56 -51.51 12.35
N LYS A 5 44.25 -51.34 12.25
CA LYS A 5 43.27 -50.95 13.31
C LYS A 5 43.41 -51.81 14.58
N PRO A 6 42.90 -51.34 15.74
CA PRO A 6 41.57 -51.80 16.11
C PRO A 6 40.64 -50.77 16.77
N ASP A 7 39.36 -50.91 16.47
CA ASP A 7 38.21 -50.65 17.32
C ASP A 7 38.07 -51.68 18.45
N PRO A 8 37.50 -51.42 19.64
CA PRO A 8 36.10 -51.75 19.85
C PRO A 8 35.30 -50.88 20.85
N THR A 9 34.02 -50.78 20.52
CA THR A 9 32.82 -50.66 21.39
C THR A 9 32.79 -51.57 22.66
N PRO A 10 31.70 -51.59 23.46
CA PRO A 10 30.90 -50.55 24.19
C PRO A 10 30.69 -50.95 25.68
N ARG A 11 30.14 -50.05 26.51
CA ARG A 11 29.47 -50.51 27.76
C ARG A 11 28.41 -49.52 28.28
N LYS A 12 27.19 -49.94 28.26
CA LYS A 12 26.12 -49.73 29.25
C LYS A 12 26.15 -50.99 30.13
N PRO A 13 25.50 -51.13 31.32
CA PRO A 13 24.40 -50.38 31.96
C PRO A 13 24.48 -50.28 33.51
N ALA A 14 23.42 -49.79 34.15
CA ALA A 14 22.70 -50.16 35.39
C ALA A 14 22.28 -48.89 36.14
N ALA A 15 21.10 -48.56 36.27
CA ALA A 15 19.87 -48.95 36.97
C ALA A 15 20.05 -49.22 38.48
N THR A 16 19.28 -48.46 39.24
CA THR A 16 18.62 -48.63 40.55
C THR A 16 18.50 -47.27 41.20
N GLY A 17 17.34 -46.70 41.52
CA GLY A 17 16.16 -47.27 42.14
C GLY A 17 15.98 -46.60 43.49
N LYS A 18 14.97 -45.80 43.68
CA LYS A 18 14.02 -45.92 44.81
C LYS A 18 13.08 -44.72 44.91
N ALA A 19 11.84 -45.07 45.04
CA ALA A 19 10.69 -44.24 45.33
C ALA A 19 10.65 -43.82 46.83
N ALA A 20 9.97 -42.70 47.07
CA ALA A 20 9.19 -42.40 48.28
C ALA A 20 8.26 -41.24 47.98
N THR A 21 7.00 -41.50 47.74
CA THR A 21 5.84 -41.30 48.61
C THR A 21 5.74 -39.92 49.26
N GLY A 22 4.84 -39.09 48.81
CA GLY A 22 3.51 -38.96 49.34
C GLY A 22 3.28 -37.61 49.96
N LYS A 23 2.34 -36.85 49.49
CA LYS A 23 1.14 -36.44 50.23
C LYS A 23 0.30 -35.47 49.40
N ALA A 24 -0.95 -35.87 49.28
CA ALA A 24 -2.03 -35.13 48.66
C ALA A 24 -2.67 -34.16 49.64
N SER A 25 -3.23 -33.07 49.03
CA SER A 25 -4.48 -32.36 49.38
C SER A 25 -4.51 -31.45 50.64
N PRO A 26 -5.40 -30.45 50.69
CA PRO A 26 -6.75 -30.46 50.11
C PRO A 26 -7.22 -29.17 49.42
N ALA A 27 -8.26 -29.38 48.61
CA ALA A 27 -9.16 -28.40 48.02
C ALA A 27 -9.87 -27.53 49.06
N ARG A 28 -10.13 -26.28 48.72
CA ARG A 28 -11.12 -25.45 49.42
C ARG A 28 -12.12 -24.83 48.44
N LYS A 29 -13.27 -25.34 48.60
CA LYS A 29 -14.67 -25.06 48.29
C LYS A 29 -15.01 -23.60 47.97
N THR A 30 -15.75 -23.47 46.91
CA THR A 30 -16.75 -22.42 46.62
C THR A 30 -17.84 -22.36 47.68
N PRO A 31 -18.53 -21.22 47.81
CA PRO A 31 -19.95 -21.27 48.07
C PRO A 31 -20.77 -20.57 46.99
N ALA A 32 -21.86 -21.25 46.66
CA ALA A 32 -22.92 -20.81 45.75
C ALA A 32 -23.97 -19.97 46.52
N ALA A 33 -24.57 -19.08 45.73
CA ALA A 33 -25.98 -18.67 45.73
C ALA A 33 -26.67 -18.20 47.01
N SER A 34 -27.22 -17.03 46.94
CA SER A 34 -28.57 -16.79 47.43
C SER A 34 -29.33 -15.80 46.58
N ARG A 35 -30.44 -16.25 46.06
CA ARG A 35 -31.55 -15.49 45.50
C ARG A 35 -32.26 -14.69 46.61
N SER A 36 -32.72 -13.49 46.29
CA SER A 36 -33.95 -12.99 46.88
C SER A 36 -34.62 -12.06 45.91
N ALA A 37 -35.83 -12.48 45.60
CA ALA A 37 -36.85 -11.75 44.87
C ALA A 37 -37.59 -10.85 45.84
N ALA A 38 -37.96 -9.67 45.38
CA ALA A 38 -39.10 -8.95 45.95
C ALA A 38 -39.71 -8.04 44.88
N THR A 39 -40.89 -8.42 44.55
CA THR A 39 -42.01 -7.77 43.86
C THR A 39 -42.35 -6.40 44.43
N GLY A 40 -42.77 -5.47 43.57
CA GLY A 40 -43.42 -4.21 43.91
C GLY A 40 -44.00 -3.52 42.69
N GLN A 41 -45.27 -3.82 42.41
CA GLN A 41 -46.17 -3.09 41.50
C GLN A 41 -46.57 -1.75 42.08
N ALA A 42 -46.75 -0.73 41.21
CA ALA A 42 -47.89 0.20 41.16
C ALA A 42 -47.60 1.28 40.10
N THR A 43 -48.29 1.24 38.97
CA THR A 43 -49.46 2.00 38.55
C THR A 43 -49.37 3.51 38.70
N GLY A 44 -49.45 4.24 37.57
CA GLY A 44 -49.61 5.67 37.51
C GLY A 44 -49.62 6.21 36.10
N ARG A 45 -50.77 6.12 35.50
CA ARG A 45 -51.32 6.65 34.23
C ARG A 45 -51.53 8.17 34.38
N ALA A 46 -51.15 8.97 33.35
CA ALA A 46 -51.95 10.04 32.73
C ALA A 46 -51.12 10.85 31.72
N THR A 47 -51.56 10.84 30.53
CA THR A 47 -51.49 11.87 29.46
C THR A 47 -52.69 12.83 29.69
N PRO A 48 -52.94 13.90 28.86
CA PRO A 48 -52.15 14.70 27.91
C PRO A 48 -52.43 16.24 28.05
N GLY A 49 -51.76 17.06 27.24
CA GLY A 49 -52.17 18.46 27.00
C GLY A 49 -51.09 19.16 26.17
N SER A 50 -51.19 19.36 24.97
CA SER A 50 -51.98 20.18 24.07
C SER A 50 -51.83 21.70 24.25
N ALA A 51 -51.50 22.33 23.14
CA ALA A 51 -51.81 23.67 22.66
C ALA A 51 -50.64 24.65 22.61
N LYS A 52 -50.25 25.02 21.34
CA LYS A 52 -50.64 26.22 20.57
C LYS A 52 -50.14 27.52 21.20
N THR A 53 -49.50 28.46 20.54
CA THR A 53 -49.77 29.29 19.33
C THR A 53 -48.61 30.27 19.25
N ALA A 54 -48.02 30.52 18.06
CA ALA A 54 -48.32 31.59 17.12
C ALA A 54 -47.98 33.01 17.58
N GLY A 55 -47.31 33.74 16.72
CA GLY A 55 -47.18 35.20 16.68
C GLY A 55 -45.81 35.57 16.10
N GLU A 56 -45.63 35.74 14.85
CA GLU A 56 -46.03 36.81 13.90
C GLU A 56 -45.50 38.18 14.29
N ALA A 57 -44.75 38.71 13.34
CA ALA A 57 -44.85 40.02 12.69
C ALA A 57 -43.87 41.10 13.13
N ALA A 58 -43.16 41.52 12.16
CA ALA A 58 -43.22 42.75 11.34
C ALA A 58 -42.24 43.83 11.78
N ALA A 59 -41.37 44.14 10.90
CA ALA A 59 -41.36 45.18 9.89
C ALA A 59 -40.99 46.59 10.41
N SER A 60 -40.09 47.16 9.69
CA SER A 60 -40.12 48.45 9.05
C SER A 60 -39.11 49.49 9.55
N ARG A 61 -38.46 49.94 8.54
CA ARG A 61 -38.34 51.31 7.96
C ARG A 61 -37.20 52.20 8.44
N THR A 62 -36.43 52.49 7.43
CA THR A 62 -36.20 53.75 6.70
C THR A 62 -35.32 54.77 7.36
N GLY A 63 -34.40 55.24 6.55
CA GLY A 63 -33.60 56.46 6.79
C GLY A 63 -32.60 56.74 5.70
N ALA A 64 -33.09 57.35 4.63
CA ALA A 64 -32.32 57.95 3.56
C ALA A 64 -31.74 59.34 3.98
N SER A 65 -30.63 59.74 3.41
CA SER A 65 -30.39 61.06 2.79
C SER A 65 -28.92 61.39 2.79
N ARG A 66 -28.39 61.66 1.70
CA ARG A 66 -28.26 62.76 0.74
C ARG A 66 -26.85 63.31 0.68
N THR A 67 -26.32 63.18 -0.54
CA THR A 67 -25.60 64.11 -1.42
C THR A 67 -24.62 65.11 -0.82
N THR A 68 -23.42 65.14 -1.45
CA THR A 68 -22.95 66.29 -2.22
C THR A 68 -21.77 65.99 -3.12
N THR A 69 -21.95 66.26 -4.33
CA THR A 69 -21.18 66.68 -5.51
C THR A 69 -19.77 67.24 -5.25
N GLY A 70 -18.83 66.81 -6.08
CA GLY A 70 -17.55 67.47 -6.32
C GLY A 70 -16.90 66.97 -7.63
N ARG A 71 -17.14 67.75 -8.67
CA ARG A 71 -16.64 67.59 -10.04
C ARG A 71 -15.28 68.26 -10.21
N ALA A 72 -14.25 67.50 -10.74
CA ALA A 72 -13.18 68.10 -11.57
C ALA A 72 -12.41 67.03 -12.36
N THR A 73 -12.38 67.11 -13.63
CA THR A 73 -11.54 66.50 -14.67
C THR A 73 -10.43 67.47 -15.05
N PRO A 74 -9.50 67.17 -16.02
CA PRO A 74 -8.65 65.95 -16.22
C PRO A 74 -7.16 66.30 -16.31
N GLY A 75 -6.29 65.36 -16.11
CA GLY A 75 -4.84 65.53 -16.37
C GLY A 75 -4.26 64.31 -17.10
N ARG A 76 -3.98 64.52 -18.34
CA ARG A 76 -3.33 63.68 -19.33
C ARG A 76 -1.82 63.64 -19.08
N ARG A 77 -1.17 62.46 -18.94
CA ARG A 77 0.16 62.13 -19.45
C ARG A 77 0.66 60.79 -18.88
N GLY A 78 1.18 59.96 -19.79
CA GLY A 78 2.39 59.22 -19.65
C GLY A 78 2.23 57.70 -19.84
N ARG A 79 2.31 57.25 -21.08
CA ARG A 79 2.37 55.83 -21.50
C ARG A 79 3.75 55.28 -21.17
N ALA A 80 3.87 54.43 -20.14
CA ALA A 80 5.05 53.60 -19.97
C ALA A 80 4.64 52.13 -20.21
N LYS A 81 5.21 51.53 -21.26
CA LYS A 81 5.11 50.12 -21.60
C LYS A 81 5.87 49.32 -20.55
N ALA A 82 5.19 48.60 -19.67
CA ALA A 82 5.80 47.57 -18.87
C ALA A 82 5.90 46.32 -19.74
N ARG A 83 7.12 45.82 -19.92
CA ARG A 83 7.43 44.50 -20.49
C ARG A 83 7.01 43.45 -19.44
N SER A 84 6.00 42.68 -19.76
CA SER A 84 5.68 41.47 -19.02
C SER A 84 6.69 40.37 -19.39
N GLY A 85 7.50 39.95 -18.44
CA GLY A 85 8.29 38.71 -18.55
C GLY A 85 7.37 37.50 -18.51
N PRO A 86 7.80 36.35 -19.04
CA PRO A 86 6.96 35.15 -19.10
C PRO A 86 6.67 34.63 -17.70
N GLY A 87 5.39 34.41 -17.43
CA GLY A 87 4.92 33.90 -16.16
C GLY A 87 5.30 32.41 -15.97
N ALA A 88 5.33 31.98 -14.71
CA ALA A 88 5.70 30.63 -14.29
C ALA A 88 4.88 29.48 -14.91
N SER A 89 3.79 29.78 -15.61
CA SER A 89 2.96 28.82 -16.35
C SER A 89 3.59 28.30 -17.65
N ASP A 90 4.54 29.02 -18.22
CA ASP A 90 5.15 28.63 -19.51
C ASP A 90 6.26 27.58 -19.33
N LEU A 91 6.82 27.44 -18.11
CA LEU A 91 7.83 26.43 -17.80
C LEU A 91 7.24 25.03 -17.61
N LEU A 92 5.96 24.93 -17.23
CA LEU A 92 5.28 23.64 -17.06
C LEU A 92 4.90 23.01 -18.42
N GLY A 93 4.57 23.85 -19.40
CA GLY A 93 4.28 23.41 -20.77
C GLY A 93 5.50 22.87 -21.51
N LEU A 94 6.69 23.42 -21.23
CA LEU A 94 7.94 22.99 -21.86
C LEU A 94 8.43 21.64 -21.32
N LEU A 95 8.12 21.31 -20.05
CA LEU A 95 8.49 20.03 -19.43
C LEU A 95 7.69 18.86 -20.00
N ILE A 96 6.43 19.08 -20.41
CA ILE A 96 5.57 18.04 -21.02
C ILE A 96 6.03 17.73 -22.46
N LEU A 97 6.55 18.72 -23.19
CA LEU A 97 7.00 18.54 -24.57
C LEU A 97 8.33 17.77 -24.69
N VAL A 98 9.21 17.83 -23.69
CA VAL A 98 10.47 17.08 -23.68
C VAL A 98 10.24 15.60 -23.40
N VAL A 99 9.18 15.23 -22.62
CA VAL A 99 8.84 13.84 -22.33
C VAL A 99 8.18 13.14 -23.52
N THR A 100 7.42 13.88 -24.35
CA THR A 100 6.76 13.30 -25.55
C THR A 100 7.71 13.19 -26.75
N GLY A 101 8.78 13.95 -26.82
CA GLY A 101 9.77 13.92 -27.91
C GLY A 101 10.73 12.73 -27.88
N SER A 102 10.95 12.12 -26.68
CA SER A 102 11.89 10.99 -26.53
C SER A 102 11.31 9.62 -26.85
N LEU A 103 10.02 9.48 -27.06
CA LEU A 103 9.36 8.21 -27.40
C LEU A 103 9.43 7.85 -28.89
N ALA A 104 9.87 8.76 -29.76
CA ALA A 104 9.94 8.52 -31.21
C ALA A 104 11.27 7.91 -31.69
N ALA A 105 12.29 7.77 -30.85
CA ALA A 105 13.63 7.34 -31.24
C ALA A 105 14.02 5.90 -30.91
N CYS A 106 13.16 5.09 -30.24
CA CYS A 106 13.46 3.70 -29.89
C CYS A 106 12.68 2.63 -30.67
N GLY A 107 12.16 2.95 -31.82
CA GLY A 107 11.33 2.07 -32.66
C GLY A 107 12.04 1.36 -33.81
N TRP A 108 13.32 0.99 -33.71
CA TRP A 108 13.99 0.19 -34.75
C TRP A 108 14.97 -0.80 -34.14
N ILE A 109 14.43 -1.88 -33.53
CA ILE A 109 15.17 -3.13 -33.39
C ILE A 109 14.54 -4.15 -34.35
N ARG A 110 15.31 -4.48 -35.38
CA ARG A 110 14.99 -5.46 -36.42
C ARG A 110 14.58 -6.79 -35.80
N GLN A 111 13.40 -7.24 -36.15
CA GLN A 111 12.98 -8.64 -36.09
C GLN A 111 13.86 -9.41 -37.07
N GLN A 112 14.72 -10.27 -36.62
CA GLN A 112 15.39 -11.25 -37.43
C GLN A 112 14.54 -12.52 -37.45
N ASP A 113 14.07 -12.87 -38.63
CA ASP A 113 13.34 -14.09 -38.91
C ASP A 113 14.24 -15.31 -38.61
N ALA A 114 13.85 -16.12 -37.65
CA ALA A 114 14.45 -17.42 -37.41
C ALA A 114 13.64 -18.49 -38.18
N ALA A 115 14.33 -19.25 -39.03
CA ALA A 115 13.84 -20.36 -39.80
C ALA A 115 13.22 -21.48 -38.92
N PRO A 116 12.27 -22.27 -39.42
CA PRO A 116 11.63 -23.32 -38.65
C PRO A 116 12.57 -24.52 -38.48
N VAL A 117 12.87 -24.87 -37.25
CA VAL A 117 13.54 -26.13 -36.88
C VAL A 117 12.50 -27.11 -36.34
N GLY A 118 12.61 -28.35 -36.86
CA GLY A 118 11.68 -29.44 -36.81
C GLY A 118 11.13 -29.85 -35.44
N SER A 119 9.92 -30.34 -35.51
CA SER A 119 9.15 -31.00 -34.47
C SER A 119 9.80 -32.28 -33.94
N GLY A 120 10.22 -32.25 -32.66
CA GLY A 120 10.49 -33.44 -31.87
C GLY A 120 9.70 -33.31 -30.55
N PRO A 121 9.10 -34.36 -30.00
CA PRO A 121 8.36 -34.31 -28.75
C PRO A 121 9.35 -34.27 -27.57
N GLY A 122 9.69 -33.04 -27.17
CA GLY A 122 10.48 -32.81 -25.97
C GLY A 122 9.61 -32.08 -24.96
N THR A 123 9.25 -32.76 -23.90
CA THR A 123 8.74 -32.16 -22.67
C THR A 123 9.81 -31.23 -22.06
N GLY A 124 9.91 -30.03 -22.63
CA GLY A 124 10.78 -28.97 -22.11
C GLY A 124 10.06 -28.24 -20.99
N ALA A 125 10.25 -28.71 -19.77
CA ALA A 125 10.06 -27.84 -18.62
C ALA A 125 10.94 -26.60 -18.84
N ALA A 126 10.35 -25.40 -18.75
CA ALA A 126 11.12 -24.16 -18.71
C ALA A 126 12.24 -24.29 -17.68
N PRO A 127 13.46 -23.72 -17.93
CA PRO A 127 14.55 -23.82 -16.98
C PRO A 127 14.07 -23.29 -15.64
N GLY A 128 13.81 -24.22 -14.72
CA GLY A 128 13.35 -23.91 -13.38
C GLY A 128 14.40 -23.06 -12.69
N VAL A 129 14.00 -21.92 -12.16
CA VAL A 129 14.74 -21.20 -11.13
C VAL A 129 14.68 -22.10 -9.89
N ALA A 130 15.52 -23.14 -9.88
CA ALA A 130 15.62 -24.03 -8.75
C ALA A 130 16.25 -23.24 -7.60
N GLY A 131 15.47 -22.97 -6.53
CA GLY A 131 15.98 -22.66 -5.21
C GLY A 131 15.99 -21.20 -4.75
N GLY A 132 15.43 -20.24 -5.47
CA GLY A 132 15.35 -18.85 -5.00
C GLY A 132 14.00 -18.49 -4.38
N THR A 133 13.98 -17.44 -3.54
CA THR A 133 12.77 -16.86 -2.97
C THR A 133 12.61 -15.40 -3.40
N VAL A 134 11.38 -14.95 -3.64
CA VAL A 134 11.04 -13.54 -3.63
C VAL A 134 10.73 -13.14 -2.19
N THR A 135 11.30 -12.03 -1.76
CA THR A 135 11.00 -11.49 -0.43
C THR A 135 10.15 -10.23 -0.58
N ILE A 136 9.02 -10.15 0.12
CA ILE A 136 8.15 -8.98 0.20
C ILE A 136 8.08 -8.55 1.67
N ARG A 137 8.52 -7.31 1.97
CA ARG A 137 8.48 -6.73 3.30
C ARG A 137 7.57 -5.54 3.35
N PHE A 138 6.57 -5.61 4.23
CA PHE A 138 5.75 -4.48 4.62
C PHE A 138 6.43 -3.82 5.81
N LEU A 139 7.14 -2.74 5.56
CA LEU A 139 8.03 -2.09 6.52
C LEU A 139 7.23 -1.32 7.59
N ASP A 140 7.61 -1.44 8.86
CA ASP A 140 7.06 -0.60 9.93
C ASP A 140 7.65 0.81 9.86
N VAL A 141 7.03 1.67 9.07
CA VAL A 141 7.38 3.09 8.94
C VAL A 141 6.43 4.01 9.71
N GLY A 142 5.58 3.43 10.58
CA GLY A 142 4.47 4.13 11.23
C GLY A 142 3.26 4.22 10.29
N GLN A 143 2.60 5.40 10.23
CA GLN A 143 1.46 5.58 9.32
C GLN A 143 1.95 5.69 7.88
N GLY A 144 1.30 4.95 6.98
CA GLY A 144 1.57 4.93 5.56
C GLY A 144 2.10 3.61 5.04
N ASP A 145 2.31 3.54 3.74
CA ASP A 145 2.83 2.36 3.06
C ASP A 145 4.32 2.47 2.77
N ALA A 146 5.05 1.41 3.01
CA ALA A 146 6.39 1.20 2.49
C ALA A 146 6.62 -0.29 2.28
N ILE A 147 6.79 -0.72 1.04
CA ILE A 147 6.89 -2.13 0.70
C ILE A 147 8.15 -2.37 -0.11
N LEU A 148 9.04 -3.19 0.44
CA LEU A 148 10.30 -3.58 -0.20
C LEU A 148 10.18 -4.97 -0.80
N ILE A 149 10.43 -5.07 -2.10
CA ILE A 149 10.45 -6.35 -2.83
C ILE A 149 11.89 -6.64 -3.24
N ARG A 150 12.36 -7.85 -2.96
CA ARG A 150 13.67 -8.34 -3.43
C ARG A 150 13.49 -9.65 -4.19
N SER A 151 14.00 -9.68 -5.42
CA SER A 151 14.00 -10.89 -6.24
C SER A 151 15.11 -11.86 -5.79
N PRO A 152 15.03 -13.13 -6.23
CA PRO A 152 16.10 -14.12 -5.97
C PRO A 152 17.47 -13.66 -6.45
N GLU A 153 17.53 -12.85 -7.50
CA GLU A 153 18.77 -12.31 -8.08
C GLU A 153 19.26 -11.04 -7.35
N GLY A 154 18.62 -10.64 -6.26
CA GLY A 154 18.98 -9.49 -5.47
C GLY A 154 18.54 -8.14 -6.04
N LYS A 155 17.70 -8.13 -7.10
CA LYS A 155 17.08 -6.90 -7.59
C LYS A 155 16.06 -6.38 -6.59
N THR A 156 15.97 -5.05 -6.45
CA THR A 156 15.14 -4.41 -5.43
C THR A 156 14.15 -3.41 -6.03
N ALA A 157 12.91 -3.47 -5.54
CA ALA A 157 11.87 -2.48 -5.81
C ALA A 157 11.33 -1.94 -4.48
N LEU A 158 11.10 -0.64 -4.42
CA LEU A 158 10.44 0.03 -3.31
C LEU A 158 9.13 0.61 -3.80
N ILE A 159 8.03 0.24 -3.16
CA ILE A 159 6.69 0.76 -3.42
C ILE A 159 6.28 1.57 -2.21
N ASP A 160 6.09 2.86 -2.42
CA ASP A 160 5.86 3.86 -1.40
C ASP A 160 6.96 3.94 -0.33
N GLY A 161 6.90 4.94 0.54
CA GLY A 161 7.97 5.20 1.50
C GLY A 161 7.48 5.64 2.87
N GLY A 162 6.18 5.64 3.12
CA GLY A 162 5.62 6.08 4.39
C GLY A 162 5.75 7.59 4.62
N ARG A 163 5.19 8.02 5.73
CA ARG A 163 5.28 9.42 6.17
C ARG A 163 6.62 9.77 6.79
N SER A 164 7.28 8.80 7.44
CA SER A 164 8.56 9.03 8.14
C SER A 164 9.75 8.65 7.28
N ALA A 165 10.46 9.67 6.79
CA ALA A 165 11.70 9.50 6.05
C ALA A 165 12.80 8.81 6.88
N GLU A 166 12.89 9.13 8.18
CA GLU A 166 13.83 8.53 9.11
C GLU A 166 13.57 7.03 9.26
N ARG A 167 12.33 6.64 9.62
CA ARG A 167 12.00 5.22 9.78
C ARG A 167 12.23 4.41 8.51
N LEU A 168 11.90 4.97 7.34
CA LEU A 168 12.20 4.27 6.09
C LEU A 168 13.71 4.08 5.91
N SER A 169 14.50 5.11 6.16
CA SER A 169 15.97 5.02 6.05
C SER A 169 16.53 3.93 6.95
N ASP A 170 16.09 3.88 8.22
CA ASP A 170 16.49 2.84 9.17
C ASP A 170 16.10 1.43 8.69
N GLN A 171 14.90 1.27 8.14
CA GLN A 171 14.45 -0.02 7.61
C GLN A 171 15.26 -0.43 6.37
N LEU A 172 15.53 0.50 5.44
CA LEU A 172 16.34 0.20 4.25
C LEU A 172 17.79 -0.16 4.62
N GLU A 173 18.39 0.52 5.58
CA GLU A 173 19.70 0.19 6.13
C GLU A 173 19.70 -1.18 6.78
N LYS A 174 18.74 -1.45 7.67
CA LYS A 174 18.54 -2.73 8.37
C LYS A 174 18.49 -3.91 7.39
N TYR A 175 17.80 -3.75 6.27
CA TYR A 175 17.70 -4.79 5.25
C TYR A 175 18.78 -4.72 4.16
N GLY A 176 19.84 -3.91 4.36
CA GLY A 176 20.99 -3.83 3.49
C GLY A 176 20.66 -3.38 2.07
N VAL A 177 19.72 -2.41 1.92
CA VAL A 177 19.35 -1.86 0.62
C VAL A 177 20.34 -0.76 0.26
N THR A 178 21.22 -1.03 -0.67
CA THR A 178 22.25 -0.08 -1.14
C THR A 178 21.91 0.53 -2.50
N ARG A 179 20.90 -0.02 -3.20
CA ARG A 179 20.47 0.41 -4.52
C ARG A 179 19.01 0.01 -4.75
N LEU A 180 18.30 0.79 -5.57
CA LEU A 180 16.97 0.45 -6.08
C LEU A 180 17.00 0.27 -7.61
N ASP A 181 16.38 -0.80 -8.11
CA ASP A 181 16.16 -0.98 -9.54
C ASP A 181 14.86 -0.29 -9.98
N LEU A 182 13.86 -0.25 -9.08
CA LEU A 182 12.54 0.33 -9.33
C LEU A 182 12.05 1.06 -8.06
N MET A 183 11.42 2.20 -8.26
CA MET A 183 10.65 2.92 -7.24
C MET A 183 9.26 3.21 -7.80
N ILE A 184 8.22 2.95 -7.01
CA ILE A 184 6.84 3.25 -7.36
C ILE A 184 6.25 4.14 -6.27
N ALA A 185 5.56 5.21 -6.65
CA ALA A 185 4.62 5.90 -5.80
C ALA A 185 3.21 5.51 -6.24
N SER A 186 2.43 4.90 -5.36
CA SER A 186 1.04 4.56 -5.65
C SER A 186 0.25 5.82 -5.99
N HIS A 187 0.44 6.86 -5.20
CA HIS A 187 -0.09 8.21 -5.39
C HIS A 187 0.79 9.24 -4.64
N ALA A 188 0.44 10.53 -4.67
CA ALA A 188 1.33 11.60 -4.22
C ALA A 188 1.09 12.09 -2.78
N ASP A 189 0.37 11.32 -1.95
CA ASP A 189 0.12 11.70 -0.56
C ASP A 189 1.33 11.50 0.35
N ALA A 190 1.44 12.34 1.38
CA ALA A 190 2.64 12.43 2.19
C ALA A 190 3.00 11.13 2.94
N ASP A 191 2.02 10.32 3.31
CA ASP A 191 2.24 9.03 3.97
C ASP A 191 2.55 7.89 2.99
N HIS A 192 2.72 8.22 1.72
CA HIS A 192 3.25 7.33 0.68
C HIS A 192 4.58 7.82 0.12
N ILE A 193 4.78 9.14 -0.03
CA ILE A 193 5.96 9.64 -0.73
C ILE A 193 7.03 10.33 0.14
N ALA A 194 6.75 10.64 1.40
CA ALA A 194 7.73 11.42 2.19
C ALA A 194 9.06 10.67 2.38
N GLY A 195 9.02 9.38 2.64
CA GLY A 195 10.22 8.55 2.75
C GLY A 195 10.93 8.31 1.41
N LEU A 196 10.22 8.39 0.28
CA LEU A 196 10.85 8.25 -1.04
C LEU A 196 11.85 9.37 -1.35
N VAL A 197 11.68 10.55 -0.73
CA VAL A 197 12.58 11.70 -0.96
C VAL A 197 14.05 11.35 -0.64
N PRO A 198 14.42 10.92 0.58
CA PRO A 198 15.79 10.48 0.84
C PRO A 198 16.13 9.15 0.14
N ALA A 199 15.16 8.24 -0.05
CA ALA A 199 15.39 6.97 -0.73
C ALA A 199 15.79 7.13 -2.21
N ALA A 200 15.52 8.28 -2.83
CA ALA A 200 16.02 8.61 -4.17
C ALA A 200 17.57 8.55 -4.27
N ALA A 201 18.29 8.79 -3.15
CA ALA A 201 19.75 8.62 -3.11
C ALA A 201 20.24 7.18 -3.43
N LEU A 202 19.34 6.17 -3.33
CA LEU A 202 19.60 4.79 -3.74
C LEU A 202 19.51 4.59 -5.26
N LYS A 203 19.36 5.68 -6.02
CA LYS A 203 19.46 5.77 -7.49
C LYS A 203 18.52 4.77 -8.21
N PRO A 204 17.18 4.87 -8.00
CA PRO A 204 16.25 4.05 -8.75
C PRO A 204 16.41 4.32 -10.25
N ARG A 205 16.49 3.27 -11.05
CA ARG A 205 16.59 3.42 -12.52
C ARG A 205 15.27 3.86 -13.14
N LEU A 206 14.16 3.39 -12.57
CA LEU A 206 12.82 3.69 -13.03
C LEU A 206 11.96 4.14 -11.86
N PHE A 207 11.23 5.22 -12.05
CA PHE A 207 10.19 5.73 -11.17
C PHE A 207 8.84 5.69 -11.87
N ILE A 208 7.86 5.05 -11.24
CA ILE A 208 6.49 4.96 -11.75
C ILE A 208 5.54 5.64 -10.78
N ASN A 209 4.61 6.42 -11.29
CA ASN A 209 3.52 7.02 -10.52
C ASN A 209 2.21 7.02 -11.32
N ASN A 210 1.12 7.48 -10.71
CA ASN A 210 -0.20 7.54 -11.33
C ASN A 210 -0.33 8.56 -12.49
N GLY A 211 0.66 9.42 -12.68
CA GLY A 211 0.66 10.47 -13.71
C GLY A 211 -0.08 11.74 -13.30
N LEU A 212 -0.66 11.78 -12.09
CA LEU A 212 -1.13 13.01 -11.45
C LEU A 212 0.04 13.67 -10.73
N GLY A 213 0.21 14.96 -10.92
CA GLY A 213 1.20 15.74 -10.17
C GLY A 213 0.69 16.00 -8.75
N GLY A 214 1.55 15.82 -7.75
CA GLY A 214 1.24 16.30 -6.42
C GLY A 214 1.36 17.82 -6.32
N THR A 215 0.55 18.46 -5.50
CA THR A 215 0.58 19.90 -5.24
C THR A 215 1.39 20.28 -4.00
N THR A 216 2.03 19.29 -3.36
CA THR A 216 2.74 19.49 -2.09
C THR A 216 4.24 19.72 -2.29
N GLN A 217 4.86 20.41 -1.34
CA GLN A 217 6.33 20.56 -1.32
C GLN A 217 7.06 19.21 -1.23
N THR A 218 6.41 18.17 -0.67
CA THR A 218 6.98 16.84 -0.59
C THR A 218 7.11 16.23 -1.98
N TRP A 219 6.08 16.36 -2.81
CA TRP A 219 6.12 15.95 -4.21
C TRP A 219 7.22 16.66 -4.99
N GLU A 220 7.29 18.00 -4.88
CA GLU A 220 8.35 18.77 -5.56
C GLU A 220 9.76 18.34 -5.12
N ARG A 221 9.96 18.05 -3.83
CA ARG A 221 11.25 17.54 -3.34
C ARG A 221 11.56 16.16 -3.91
N LEU A 222 10.57 15.27 -3.97
CA LEU A 222 10.74 13.94 -4.56
C LEU A 222 11.14 14.04 -6.03
N VAL A 223 10.42 14.84 -6.82
CA VAL A 223 10.74 15.05 -8.24
C VAL A 223 12.16 15.56 -8.43
N ARG A 224 12.56 16.60 -7.67
CA ARG A 224 13.93 17.13 -7.72
C ARG A 224 14.97 16.09 -7.33
N ALA A 225 14.71 15.28 -6.29
CA ALA A 225 15.65 14.25 -5.84
C ALA A 225 15.85 13.15 -6.90
N LEU A 226 14.77 12.72 -7.55
CA LEU A 226 14.80 11.72 -8.61
C LEU A 226 15.48 12.24 -9.89
N GLN A 227 15.22 13.51 -10.25
CA GLN A 227 15.92 14.17 -11.36
C GLN A 227 17.44 14.28 -11.09
N GLY A 228 17.83 14.55 -9.85
CA GLY A 228 19.23 14.64 -9.43
C GLY A 228 20.00 13.32 -9.51
N VAL A 229 19.33 12.20 -9.71
CA VAL A 229 19.95 10.87 -9.87
C VAL A 229 19.64 10.23 -11.23
N ASP A 230 19.13 11.02 -12.19
CA ASP A 230 18.80 10.60 -13.56
C ASP A 230 17.80 9.43 -13.64
N ALA A 231 16.84 9.37 -12.71
CA ALA A 231 15.79 8.38 -12.73
C ALA A 231 14.86 8.59 -13.95
N THR A 232 14.51 7.51 -14.63
CA THR A 232 13.51 7.56 -15.70
C THR A 232 12.11 7.63 -15.11
N PHE A 233 11.32 8.63 -15.49
CA PHE A 233 9.93 8.79 -15.05
C PHE A 233 8.97 8.12 -16.03
N THR A 234 8.01 7.38 -15.52
CA THR A 234 6.96 6.75 -16.34
C THR A 234 5.62 6.83 -15.62
N LYS A 235 4.59 7.26 -16.35
CA LYS A 235 3.20 7.12 -15.90
C LYS A 235 2.80 5.65 -15.88
N ALA A 236 2.07 5.24 -14.85
CA ALA A 236 1.53 3.88 -14.74
C ALA A 236 0.64 3.56 -15.95
N SER A 237 0.90 2.40 -16.52
CA SER A 237 0.08 1.75 -17.54
C SER A 237 -0.02 0.26 -17.17
N ASN A 238 -0.91 -0.49 -17.82
CA ASN A 238 -1.03 -1.93 -17.60
C ASN A 238 0.17 -2.68 -18.21
N GLN A 239 1.36 -2.41 -17.70
CA GLN A 239 2.64 -2.94 -18.16
C GLN A 239 3.24 -3.93 -17.17
N THR A 240 4.20 -4.73 -17.62
CA THR A 240 4.98 -5.62 -16.76
C THR A 240 6.42 -5.13 -16.68
N VAL A 241 6.93 -4.98 -15.46
CA VAL A 241 8.34 -4.73 -15.18
C VAL A 241 8.94 -6.02 -14.61
N ASN A 242 10.02 -6.51 -15.20
CA ASN A 242 10.71 -7.69 -14.68
C ASN A 242 11.78 -7.27 -13.66
N LEU A 243 11.61 -7.74 -12.43
CA LEU A 243 12.59 -7.58 -11.36
C LEU A 243 13.37 -8.91 -11.23
N GLY A 244 14.31 -9.14 -12.15
CA GLY A 244 14.90 -10.46 -12.32
C GLY A 244 13.84 -11.46 -12.80
N SER A 245 13.69 -12.59 -12.11
CA SER A 245 12.69 -13.61 -12.37
C SER A 245 11.28 -13.27 -11.85
N VAL A 246 11.16 -12.21 -11.04
CA VAL A 246 9.87 -11.74 -10.50
C VAL A 246 9.20 -10.81 -11.49
N LYS A 247 7.94 -11.09 -11.83
CA LYS A 247 7.11 -10.22 -12.68
C LYS A 247 6.34 -9.25 -11.80
N LEU A 248 6.51 -7.97 -12.03
CA LEU A 248 5.79 -6.87 -11.42
C LEU A 248 4.81 -6.31 -12.45
N ARG A 249 3.55 -6.70 -12.34
CA ARG A 249 2.51 -6.22 -13.24
C ARG A 249 1.89 -4.95 -12.66
N VAL A 250 2.18 -3.83 -13.26
CA VAL A 250 1.62 -2.54 -12.91
C VAL A 250 0.15 -2.51 -13.31
N ILE A 251 -0.69 -2.06 -12.40
CA ILE A 251 -2.14 -1.93 -12.59
C ILE A 251 -2.44 -0.44 -12.59
N ALA A 252 -2.72 0.09 -13.78
CA ALA A 252 -3.09 1.49 -13.91
C ALA A 252 -4.48 1.74 -13.30
N PRO A 253 -4.74 2.94 -12.77
CA PRO A 253 -6.08 3.36 -12.41
C PRO A 253 -7.06 3.15 -13.58
N PRO A 254 -8.33 2.80 -13.33
CA PRO A 254 -9.34 2.71 -14.36
C PRO A 254 -9.51 4.06 -15.12
N PRO A 255 -9.81 4.05 -16.41
CA PRO A 255 -10.06 5.29 -17.13
C PRO A 255 -11.32 5.99 -16.60
N GLY A 256 -11.27 7.32 -16.54
CA GLY A 256 -12.41 8.16 -16.12
C GLY A 256 -12.54 8.36 -14.62
N MET A 257 -11.57 7.92 -13.82
CA MET A 257 -11.52 8.28 -12.40
C MET A 257 -11.44 9.79 -12.22
N PRO A 258 -12.06 10.36 -11.17
CA PRO A 258 -11.90 11.76 -10.79
C PRO A 258 -10.42 12.13 -10.59
N ASP A 259 -10.11 13.43 -10.64
CA ASP A 259 -8.76 13.94 -10.37
C ASP A 259 -8.51 13.97 -8.84
N ASP A 260 -8.36 12.79 -8.27
CA ASP A 260 -8.15 12.53 -6.84
C ASP A 260 -6.99 11.55 -6.68
N GLN A 261 -6.15 11.75 -5.68
CA GLN A 261 -4.92 10.95 -5.51
C GLN A 261 -5.22 9.50 -5.14
N ASN A 262 -6.11 9.26 -4.18
CA ASN A 262 -6.47 7.92 -3.73
C ASN A 262 -7.18 7.12 -4.83
N LEU A 263 -8.17 7.74 -5.50
CA LEU A 263 -8.94 7.12 -6.59
C LEU A 263 -8.10 6.87 -7.86
N ASN A 264 -6.84 7.25 -7.86
CA ASN A 264 -5.89 6.98 -8.92
C ASN A 264 -4.63 6.28 -8.36
N SER A 265 -4.78 5.41 -7.38
CA SER A 265 -3.68 4.64 -6.82
C SER A 265 -3.13 3.63 -7.83
N VAL A 266 -1.83 3.60 -8.01
CA VAL A 266 -1.17 2.58 -8.84
C VAL A 266 -1.17 1.25 -8.10
N GLY A 267 -1.83 0.25 -8.66
CA GLY A 267 -1.75 -1.11 -8.17
C GLY A 267 -0.54 -1.86 -8.71
N LEU A 268 -0.16 -2.94 -8.03
CA LEU A 268 0.93 -3.83 -8.41
C LEU A 268 0.59 -5.28 -8.07
N ALA A 269 0.52 -6.15 -9.08
CA ALA A 269 0.50 -7.58 -8.87
C ALA A 269 1.92 -8.13 -9.03
N VAL A 270 2.41 -8.76 -7.97
CA VAL A 270 3.71 -9.45 -7.92
C VAL A 270 3.49 -10.91 -8.22
N GLN A 271 4.27 -11.47 -9.12
CA GLN A 271 4.21 -12.89 -9.48
C GLN A 271 5.61 -13.50 -9.56
N PHE A 272 5.80 -14.60 -8.83
CA PHE A 272 6.98 -15.44 -8.91
C PHE A 272 6.56 -16.92 -8.99
N GLY A 273 6.52 -17.47 -10.21
CA GLY A 273 5.88 -18.75 -10.47
C GLY A 273 4.39 -18.71 -10.07
N GLU A 274 4.00 -19.59 -9.14
CA GLU A 274 2.65 -19.67 -8.57
C GLU A 274 2.45 -18.75 -7.36
N PHE A 275 3.51 -18.18 -6.78
CA PHE A 275 3.38 -17.23 -5.70
C PHE A 275 2.93 -15.87 -6.22
N ARG A 276 1.90 -15.30 -5.59
CA ARG A 276 1.28 -14.05 -6.01
C ARG A 276 1.01 -13.13 -4.83
N ALA A 277 1.29 -11.84 -5.01
CA ALA A 277 0.89 -10.79 -4.08
C ALA A 277 0.19 -9.64 -4.84
N LEU A 278 -0.72 -8.94 -4.17
CA LEU A 278 -1.45 -7.80 -4.73
C LEU A 278 -1.36 -6.60 -3.77
N LEU A 279 -0.91 -5.48 -4.31
CA LEU A 279 -0.72 -4.21 -3.63
C LEU A 279 -1.52 -3.15 -4.40
N THR A 280 -2.37 -2.39 -3.76
CA THR A 280 -3.29 -1.47 -4.43
C THR A 280 -3.29 -0.06 -3.82
N GLY A 281 -2.26 0.26 -3.03
CA GLY A 281 -2.13 1.59 -2.42
C GLY A 281 -3.35 1.96 -1.56
N ASP A 282 -3.82 3.16 -1.74
CA ASP A 282 -4.99 3.69 -1.05
C ASP A 282 -6.23 3.82 -1.97
N SER A 283 -6.31 2.92 -2.97
CA SER A 283 -7.50 2.77 -3.81
C SER A 283 -8.78 2.82 -2.96
N GLU A 284 -9.82 3.33 -3.55
CA GLU A 284 -11.11 3.34 -2.89
C GLU A 284 -12.12 2.43 -3.61
N THR A 285 -13.34 2.36 -3.09
CA THR A 285 -14.36 1.46 -3.62
C THR A 285 -14.61 1.69 -5.11
N GLU A 286 -14.68 2.94 -5.54
CA GLU A 286 -14.93 3.32 -6.95
C GLU A 286 -13.81 2.82 -7.88
N GLU A 287 -12.55 2.90 -7.44
CA GLU A 287 -11.42 2.41 -8.22
C GLU A 287 -11.45 0.88 -8.33
N THR A 288 -11.75 0.18 -7.22
CA THR A 288 -11.87 -1.29 -7.24
C THR A 288 -13.04 -1.77 -8.09
N GLU A 289 -14.17 -1.05 -8.10
CA GLU A 289 -15.30 -1.31 -8.99
C GLU A 289 -14.91 -1.13 -10.45
N GLY A 290 -14.15 -0.08 -10.77
CA GLY A 290 -13.59 0.14 -12.11
C GLY A 290 -12.67 -0.98 -12.57
N TRP A 291 -11.82 -1.53 -11.70
CA TRP A 291 -10.98 -2.69 -12.00
C TRP A 291 -11.80 -3.98 -12.17
N LEU A 292 -12.82 -4.20 -11.34
CA LEU A 292 -13.73 -5.35 -11.48
C LEU A 292 -14.48 -5.31 -12.81
N ALA A 293 -14.93 -4.14 -13.24
CA ALA A 293 -15.63 -3.96 -14.52
C ALA A 293 -14.74 -4.27 -15.75
N GLN A 294 -13.42 -4.24 -15.61
CA GLN A 294 -12.48 -4.64 -16.66
C GLN A 294 -12.30 -6.16 -16.79
N GLU A 295 -12.91 -6.96 -15.90
CA GLU A 295 -12.86 -8.42 -15.87
C GLU A 295 -11.44 -9.03 -16.02
N ARG A 296 -10.44 -8.34 -15.49
CA ARG A 296 -9.04 -8.68 -15.65
C ARG A 296 -8.69 -10.00 -14.95
N ALA A 297 -8.20 -10.95 -15.71
CA ALA A 297 -7.80 -12.27 -15.18
C ALA A 297 -6.62 -12.17 -14.19
N ASP A 298 -5.71 -11.19 -14.37
CA ASP A 298 -4.56 -10.97 -13.51
C ASP A 298 -4.91 -10.43 -12.12
N LEU A 299 -6.13 -9.90 -11.94
CA LEU A 299 -6.68 -9.46 -10.65
C LEU A 299 -7.54 -10.52 -9.96
N ARG A 300 -7.76 -11.68 -10.58
CA ARG A 300 -8.51 -12.78 -9.95
C ARG A 300 -7.58 -13.61 -9.08
N GLY A 301 -7.99 -13.80 -7.82
CA GLY A 301 -7.27 -14.60 -6.83
C GLY A 301 -7.32 -16.13 -7.10
N PRO A 302 -6.68 -16.94 -6.22
CA PRO A 302 -6.18 -16.48 -4.92
C PRO A 302 -4.87 -15.71 -5.02
N PHE A 303 -4.66 -14.83 -4.03
CA PHE A 303 -3.38 -14.18 -3.75
C PHE A 303 -2.89 -14.61 -2.37
N GLN A 304 -1.66 -15.10 -2.28
CA GLN A 304 -1.06 -15.48 -1.00
C GLN A 304 -0.88 -14.26 -0.09
N VAL A 305 -0.60 -13.10 -0.66
CA VAL A 305 -0.40 -11.86 0.08
C VAL A 305 -1.21 -10.73 -0.54
N TYR A 306 -1.91 -9.99 0.29
CA TYR A 306 -2.69 -8.84 -0.11
C TYR A 306 -2.46 -7.67 0.84
N LYS A 307 -2.12 -6.49 0.28
CA LYS A 307 -2.08 -5.25 1.06
C LYS A 307 -3.49 -4.69 1.21
N SER A 308 -3.95 -4.54 2.44
CA SER A 308 -5.20 -3.86 2.77
C SER A 308 -5.27 -2.49 2.12
N ILE A 309 -6.35 -2.16 1.44
CA ILE A 309 -6.55 -0.84 0.85
C ILE A 309 -6.61 0.22 1.95
N HIS A 310 -5.97 1.38 1.70
CA HIS A 310 -6.11 2.62 2.45
C HIS A 310 -6.00 2.40 3.97
N HIS A 311 -4.97 1.65 4.38
CA HIS A 311 -4.65 1.33 5.79
C HIS A 311 -5.82 0.70 6.57
N GLY A 312 -6.76 0.09 5.88
CA GLY A 312 -7.98 -0.46 6.47
C GLY A 312 -9.08 0.57 6.70
N ALA A 313 -9.15 1.63 5.91
CA ALA A 313 -10.26 2.58 5.85
C ALA A 313 -11.57 1.89 5.47
N SER A 314 -12.70 2.50 5.82
CA SER A 314 -14.02 1.94 5.52
C SER A 314 -14.46 2.12 4.07
N ASN A 315 -13.85 3.03 3.33
CA ASN A 315 -14.08 3.30 1.90
C ASN A 315 -13.11 2.56 0.96
N GLY A 316 -12.17 1.78 1.50
CA GLY A 316 -11.23 0.98 0.75
C GLY A 316 -11.82 -0.37 0.33
N ASP A 317 -11.47 -1.42 1.08
CA ASP A 317 -11.91 -2.78 0.78
C ASP A 317 -13.41 -2.97 0.89
N ASN A 318 -13.98 -3.70 -0.08
CA ASN A 318 -15.38 -4.09 -0.10
C ASN A 318 -15.53 -5.61 -0.37
N ALA A 319 -16.74 -6.14 -0.13
CA ALA A 319 -16.98 -7.57 -0.23
C ALA A 319 -16.80 -8.12 -1.67
N ALA A 320 -17.18 -7.36 -2.69
CA ALA A 320 -17.06 -7.78 -4.08
C ALA A 320 -15.59 -7.88 -4.51
N TRP A 321 -14.79 -6.88 -4.12
CA TRP A 321 -13.36 -6.87 -4.38
C TRP A 321 -12.66 -8.04 -3.67
N LEU A 322 -12.90 -8.24 -2.37
CA LEU A 322 -12.31 -9.33 -1.62
C LEU A 322 -12.74 -10.73 -2.12
N ALA A 323 -13.96 -10.87 -2.62
CA ALA A 323 -14.43 -12.10 -3.27
C ALA A 323 -13.68 -12.39 -4.58
N ASN A 324 -13.27 -11.35 -5.32
CA ASN A 324 -12.44 -11.49 -6.52
C ASN A 324 -10.99 -11.81 -6.18
N VAL A 325 -10.39 -11.07 -5.23
CA VAL A 325 -8.98 -11.20 -4.83
C VAL A 325 -8.71 -12.48 -4.04
N ARG A 326 -9.64 -12.91 -3.20
CA ARG A 326 -9.53 -14.11 -2.34
C ARG A 326 -8.19 -14.21 -1.62
N PRO A 327 -7.87 -13.25 -0.72
CA PRO A 327 -6.58 -13.19 -0.07
C PRO A 327 -6.43 -14.31 0.96
N GLU A 328 -5.25 -14.95 1.03
CA GLU A 328 -4.88 -15.87 2.11
C GLU A 328 -4.37 -15.09 3.33
N ASN A 329 -3.59 -14.05 3.08
CA ASN A 329 -3.07 -13.15 4.10
C ASN A 329 -3.35 -11.70 3.70
N VAL A 330 -3.80 -10.91 4.67
CA VAL A 330 -4.00 -9.46 4.54
C VAL A 330 -2.99 -8.75 5.42
N VAL A 331 -2.22 -7.83 4.85
CA VAL A 331 -1.32 -6.96 5.59
C VAL A 331 -1.87 -5.55 5.60
N ILE A 332 -2.04 -4.99 6.79
CA ILE A 332 -2.45 -3.60 7.01
C ILE A 332 -1.21 -2.82 7.42
N SER A 333 -0.70 -2.02 6.50
CA SER A 333 0.35 -1.04 6.81
C SER A 333 -0.30 0.13 7.53
N VAL A 334 -0.04 0.28 8.81
CA VAL A 334 -0.71 1.28 9.65
C VAL A 334 0.17 1.61 10.87
N GLY A 335 0.12 2.84 11.32
CA GLY A 335 0.74 3.30 12.55
C GLY A 335 -0.24 4.04 13.42
N GLN A 336 0.28 4.75 14.42
CA GLN A 336 -0.54 5.65 15.21
C GLN A 336 -1.14 6.71 14.30
N ASN A 337 -2.47 6.79 14.27
CA ASN A 337 -3.20 7.70 13.41
C ASN A 337 -4.44 8.26 14.10
N SER A 338 -4.94 9.40 13.60
CA SER A 338 -6.17 10.04 14.06
C SER A 338 -7.40 9.71 13.20
N TYR A 339 -7.21 8.92 12.13
CA TYR A 339 -8.26 8.54 11.20
C TYR A 339 -9.14 7.38 11.72
N GLY A 340 -8.64 6.66 12.73
CA GLY A 340 -9.33 5.49 13.28
C GLY A 340 -9.09 4.21 12.46
N HIS A 341 -8.05 4.19 11.64
CA HIS A 341 -7.65 3.03 10.85
C HIS A 341 -6.83 2.01 11.67
N PRO A 342 -6.97 0.71 11.41
CA PRO A 342 -8.00 0.09 10.56
C PRO A 342 -9.37 0.13 11.24
N THR A 343 -10.43 0.34 10.45
CA THR A 343 -11.79 0.45 10.97
C THR A 343 -12.37 -0.90 11.38
N ALA A 344 -13.30 -0.89 12.34
CA ALA A 344 -13.95 -2.13 12.76
C ALA A 344 -14.77 -2.80 11.64
N PRO A 345 -15.46 -2.07 10.72
CA PRO A 345 -16.08 -2.68 9.55
C PRO A 345 -15.10 -3.42 8.66
N THR A 346 -13.97 -2.82 8.30
CA THR A 346 -12.94 -3.43 7.44
C THR A 346 -12.34 -4.69 8.08
N LEU A 347 -12.04 -4.63 9.39
CA LEU A 347 -11.59 -5.82 10.12
C LEU A 347 -12.63 -6.95 10.15
N ARG A 348 -13.94 -6.63 10.09
CA ARG A 348 -14.99 -7.66 9.96
C ARG A 348 -14.99 -8.30 8.58
N LEU A 349 -14.80 -7.50 7.50
CA LEU A 349 -14.68 -8.02 6.14
C LEU A 349 -13.55 -9.04 6.02
N TYR A 350 -12.37 -8.74 6.55
CA TYR A 350 -11.24 -9.68 6.50
C TYR A 350 -11.51 -10.97 7.28
N ARG A 351 -12.16 -10.89 8.45
CA ARG A 351 -12.56 -12.10 9.17
C ARG A 351 -13.52 -12.97 8.37
N GLN A 352 -14.40 -12.38 7.57
CA GLN A 352 -15.34 -13.12 6.72
C GLN A 352 -14.67 -13.84 5.55
N THR A 353 -13.53 -13.34 5.06
CA THR A 353 -12.74 -14.04 4.02
C THR A 353 -11.98 -15.25 4.57
N GLY A 354 -11.79 -15.36 5.88
CA GLY A 354 -10.93 -16.37 6.51
C GLY A 354 -9.44 -16.05 6.40
N ALA A 355 -9.04 -14.91 5.83
CA ALA A 355 -7.65 -14.51 5.69
C ALA A 355 -6.98 -14.25 7.05
N ARG A 356 -5.69 -14.55 7.14
CA ARG A 356 -4.86 -14.12 8.28
C ARG A 356 -4.58 -12.63 8.15
N VAL A 357 -4.72 -11.89 9.25
CA VAL A 357 -4.53 -10.44 9.26
C VAL A 357 -3.28 -10.07 10.05
N TYR A 358 -2.36 -9.38 9.39
CA TYR A 358 -1.17 -8.78 9.98
C TYR A 358 -1.32 -7.27 10.00
N ARG A 359 -0.70 -6.60 10.97
CA ARG A 359 -0.72 -5.14 11.12
C ARG A 359 0.67 -4.66 11.51
N THR A 360 1.22 -3.68 10.81
CA THR A 360 2.57 -3.18 11.10
C THR A 360 2.68 -2.51 12.47
N ASP A 361 1.61 -1.87 12.96
CA ASP A 361 1.59 -1.26 14.30
C ASP A 361 1.64 -2.29 15.46
N ARG A 362 1.33 -3.56 15.17
CA ARG A 362 1.31 -4.63 16.17
C ARG A 362 2.45 -5.64 15.99
N HIS A 363 2.77 -5.94 14.75
CA HIS A 363 3.69 -7.00 14.41
C HIS A 363 5.06 -6.48 13.94
N GLY A 364 5.26 -5.14 13.88
CA GLY A 364 6.44 -4.57 13.24
C GLY A 364 6.45 -4.81 11.74
N THR A 365 7.61 -4.90 11.14
CA THR A 365 7.73 -5.29 9.74
C THR A 365 7.23 -6.72 9.54
N VAL A 366 6.39 -6.91 8.52
CA VAL A 366 5.87 -8.23 8.13
C VAL A 366 6.58 -8.67 6.86
N THR A 367 7.20 -9.84 6.90
CA THR A 367 7.99 -10.39 5.79
C THR A 367 7.34 -11.66 5.25
N PHE A 368 7.19 -11.73 3.92
CA PHE A 368 6.84 -12.95 3.21
C PHE A 368 8.00 -13.38 2.32
N GLU A 369 8.32 -14.66 2.36
CA GLU A 369 9.29 -15.29 1.46
C GLU A 369 8.57 -16.32 0.62
N GLY A 370 8.30 -15.97 -0.65
CA GLY A 370 7.58 -16.82 -1.59
C GLY A 370 8.50 -17.62 -2.49
N ARG A 371 8.12 -18.85 -2.79
CA ARG A 371 8.80 -19.74 -3.73
C ARG A 371 8.01 -19.85 -5.04
N ALA A 372 8.68 -20.27 -6.09
CA ALA A 372 8.06 -20.39 -7.42
C ALA A 372 6.94 -21.45 -7.48
N ASP A 373 6.90 -22.40 -6.56
CA ASP A 373 5.85 -23.40 -6.42
C ASP A 373 4.60 -22.90 -5.67
N GLY A 374 4.58 -21.61 -5.30
CA GLY A 374 3.47 -21.00 -4.56
C GLY A 374 3.57 -21.15 -3.05
N THR A 375 4.50 -21.97 -2.53
CA THR A 375 4.73 -22.05 -1.08
C THR A 375 5.39 -20.80 -0.53
N TYR A 376 5.12 -20.47 0.71
CA TYR A 376 5.68 -19.27 1.34
C TYR A 376 5.82 -19.42 2.85
N THR A 377 6.66 -18.59 3.44
CA THR A 377 6.71 -18.35 4.88
C THR A 377 6.28 -16.91 5.18
N ALA A 378 5.76 -16.69 6.38
CA ALA A 378 5.41 -15.38 6.89
C ALA A 378 6.09 -15.19 8.25
N ASP A 379 6.79 -14.08 8.42
CA ASP A 379 7.52 -13.72 9.63
C ASP A 379 7.21 -12.28 10.05
N THR A 380 7.30 -11.99 11.33
CA THR A 380 7.01 -10.68 11.92
C THR A 380 8.09 -10.28 12.90
N GLU A 381 8.36 -8.98 13.01
CA GLU A 381 9.38 -8.48 13.95
C GLU A 381 8.94 -8.54 15.42
N ARG A 382 7.63 -8.55 15.68
CA ARG A 382 7.02 -8.56 17.02
C ARG A 382 5.89 -9.57 17.10
#